data_9c8f64960c73e659c2f5acc6d974360c
#
_entry.id   9c8f64960c73e659c2f5acc6d974360c
#
_cell.length_a   1.000
_cell.length_b   1.000
_cell.length_c   1.000
_cell.angle_alpha   90.00
_cell.angle_beta   90.00
_cell.angle_gamma   90.00
#
_symmetry.space_group_name_H-M   'P 1'
#
loop_
_entity.id
_entity.type
_entity.pdbx_description
1 polymer ?
#
loop_
_entity_poly.entity_id
_entity_poly.type
_entity_poly.pdbx_seq_one_letter_code
_entity_poly.pdbx_strand_id
1 'polypeptide(L)'
;MKMLLISPGWPKGRLWGELAFRFPSLSLAAIAAVTPPEWDVTLCDDSFEPINFDTDADLIALTAMTPQAPRAYEIAAGFRSRGKTVVMGGFHVSNLPDEALSNVDAVVVGEGDVVWPRLLADFCTGNLQRIYKPDAMMSMADIPVARREIFKGKDYLLTNTIQTTRGCPFDCEFCSVTAFYGRNYRKRPVEQVLSELQGLKKANSFVFFVDDNIVADRKYALPLFQGMKGMGLKWLSHAPIDFAADRELMHAAGESGCLGMFVGFESLNQESLSAMGKVTNRAQSFMADAQAFRDNGIGILGSFVLGYDGDTPEIFPKLLRFCEDARLEAAIFPLLTPYPGTAVRRRLEAEGRIISSNWRDYDMEHINFQPKGMTIQQLQEGYDWLNRSFYSFPSMYRRIFKLHRSVQVFGPMNLGFRAAIRRKRSGA
;
A
#
# COMPACT_ATOMS: atom_id res chain seq x y z
N MET A 1 -29.26 -12.37 -4.68
CA MET A 1 -29.12 -10.93 -4.43
C MET A 1 -27.91 -10.40 -5.21
N LYS A 2 -27.88 -9.10 -5.51
CA LYS A 2 -26.80 -8.48 -6.28
C LYS A 2 -26.00 -7.51 -5.42
N MET A 3 -24.68 -7.56 -5.53
CA MET A 3 -23.78 -6.69 -4.80
C MET A 3 -22.83 -5.97 -5.74
N LEU A 4 -22.68 -4.67 -5.53
CA LEU A 4 -21.67 -3.86 -6.20
C LEU A 4 -20.56 -3.48 -5.21
N LEU A 5 -19.38 -4.04 -5.44
CA LEU A 5 -18.16 -3.64 -4.74
C LEU A 5 -17.55 -2.42 -5.45
N ILE A 6 -17.12 -1.42 -4.71
CA ILE A 6 -16.56 -0.20 -5.28
C ILE A 6 -15.19 0.13 -4.65
N SER A 7 -14.22 0.35 -5.52
CA SER A 7 -12.94 0.99 -5.20
C SER A 7 -13.03 2.46 -5.62
N PRO A 8 -13.15 3.42 -4.68
CA PRO A 8 -13.18 4.83 -5.01
C PRO A 8 -11.86 5.29 -5.64
N GLY A 9 -11.95 6.21 -6.59
CA GLY A 9 -10.77 6.77 -7.25
C GLY A 9 -9.91 7.60 -6.30
N TRP A 10 -8.62 7.64 -6.58
CA TRP A 10 -7.69 8.57 -5.94
C TRP A 10 -7.98 10.00 -6.39
N PRO A 11 -7.66 11.02 -5.58
CA PRO A 11 -7.78 12.42 -6.00
C PRO A 11 -7.03 12.66 -7.31
N LYS A 12 -7.72 13.27 -8.29
CA LYS A 12 -7.15 13.56 -9.62
C LYS A 12 -6.04 14.62 -9.53
N GLY A 13 -5.09 14.60 -10.49
CA GLY A 13 -3.97 15.54 -10.54
C GLY A 13 -2.91 15.28 -9.46
N ARG A 14 -2.93 14.11 -8.83
CA ARG A 14 -1.97 13.67 -7.82
C ARG A 14 -1.04 12.61 -8.39
N LEU A 15 0.19 12.56 -7.89
CA LEU A 15 1.19 11.59 -8.37
C LEU A 15 0.65 10.15 -8.30
N TRP A 16 0.03 9.77 -7.19
CA TRP A 16 -0.55 8.44 -7.02
C TRP A 16 -1.76 8.17 -7.89
N GLY A 17 -2.57 9.19 -8.19
CA GLY A 17 -3.67 9.09 -9.14
C GLY A 17 -3.21 9.03 -10.61
N GLU A 18 -2.05 9.63 -10.91
CA GLU A 18 -1.45 9.65 -12.25
C GLU A 18 -0.49 8.48 -12.50
N LEU A 19 0.09 7.94 -11.44
CA LEU A 19 0.85 6.70 -11.53
C LEU A 19 -0.12 5.60 -11.92
N ALA A 20 0.03 5.15 -13.15
CA ALA A 20 -0.76 4.03 -13.69
C ALA A 20 -0.44 2.70 -12.99
N PHE A 21 -0.25 2.70 -11.67
CA PHE A 21 -0.26 1.50 -10.85
C PHE A 21 -1.72 1.06 -10.69
N ARG A 22 -2.26 0.55 -11.75
CA ARG A 22 -3.58 -0.06 -11.77
C ARG A 22 -3.49 -1.43 -11.12
N PHE A 23 -3.35 -1.41 -9.79
CA PHE A 23 -3.42 -2.62 -8.98
C PHE A 23 -4.85 -2.77 -8.44
N PRO A 24 -5.44 -3.95 -8.58
CA PRO A 24 -6.75 -4.19 -8.02
C PRO A 24 -6.69 -4.21 -6.48
N SER A 25 -7.77 -3.76 -5.86
CA SER A 25 -7.95 -3.89 -4.41
C SER A 25 -8.14 -5.35 -4.02
N LEU A 26 -7.08 -6.01 -3.53
CA LEU A 26 -7.17 -7.41 -3.07
C LEU A 26 -8.19 -7.58 -1.94
N SER A 27 -8.41 -6.54 -1.11
CA SER A 27 -9.41 -6.57 -0.05
C SER A 27 -10.83 -6.79 -0.59
N LEU A 28 -11.19 -6.21 -1.75
CA LEU A 28 -12.49 -6.44 -2.38
C LEU A 28 -12.62 -7.87 -2.93
N ALA A 29 -11.54 -8.43 -3.47
CA ALA A 29 -11.53 -9.84 -3.88
C ALA A 29 -11.59 -10.81 -2.69
N ALA A 30 -11.03 -10.43 -1.53
CA ALA A 30 -11.15 -11.19 -0.29
C ALA A 30 -12.60 -11.15 0.24
N ILE A 31 -13.24 -9.98 0.24
CA ILE A 31 -14.66 -9.83 0.58
C ILE A 31 -15.56 -10.66 -0.37
N ALA A 32 -15.29 -10.60 -1.66
CA ALA A 32 -16.00 -11.44 -2.63
C ALA A 32 -15.82 -12.95 -2.33
N ALA A 33 -14.66 -13.38 -1.83
CA ALA A 33 -14.38 -14.78 -1.52
C ALA A 33 -15.16 -15.31 -0.30
N VAL A 34 -15.51 -14.46 0.66
CA VAL A 34 -16.33 -14.79 1.83
C VAL A 34 -17.82 -14.45 1.62
N THR A 35 -18.17 -13.96 0.43
CA THR A 35 -19.57 -13.72 0.03
C THR A 35 -20.19 -15.03 -0.45
N PRO A 36 -21.37 -15.43 0.05
CA PRO A 36 -22.02 -16.65 -0.36
C PRO A 36 -22.24 -16.74 -1.88
N PRO A 37 -22.18 -17.95 -2.47
CA PRO A 37 -22.19 -18.14 -3.92
C PRO A 37 -23.49 -17.73 -4.62
N GLU A 38 -24.58 -17.63 -3.90
CA GLU A 38 -25.87 -17.14 -4.40
C GLU A 38 -25.93 -15.63 -4.63
N TRP A 39 -24.88 -14.89 -4.20
CA TRP A 39 -24.75 -13.47 -4.50
C TRP A 39 -24.06 -13.25 -5.83
N ASP A 40 -24.71 -12.47 -6.70
CA ASP A 40 -24.07 -11.92 -7.90
C ASP A 40 -23.21 -10.71 -7.50
N VAL A 41 -21.89 -10.85 -7.57
CA VAL A 41 -20.93 -9.86 -7.11
C VAL A 41 -20.23 -9.22 -8.30
N THR A 42 -20.39 -7.92 -8.45
CA THR A 42 -19.69 -7.11 -9.46
C THR A 42 -18.75 -6.09 -8.83
N LEU A 43 -17.75 -5.63 -9.57
CA LEU A 43 -16.78 -4.63 -9.14
C LEU A 43 -16.83 -3.42 -10.07
N CYS A 44 -16.80 -2.22 -9.49
CA CYS A 44 -16.50 -0.97 -10.17
C CYS A 44 -15.26 -0.32 -9.55
N ASP A 45 -14.27 0.06 -10.37
CA ASP A 45 -13.14 0.86 -9.94
C ASP A 45 -13.26 2.27 -10.51
N ASP A 46 -13.61 3.22 -9.65
CA ASP A 46 -13.85 4.63 -10.01
C ASP A 46 -12.59 5.36 -10.55
N SER A 47 -11.43 4.71 -10.49
CA SER A 47 -10.21 5.27 -11.08
C SER A 47 -10.25 5.29 -12.62
N PHE A 48 -11.01 4.38 -13.25
CA PHE A 48 -11.09 4.26 -14.70
C PHE A 48 -12.47 3.85 -15.23
N GLU A 49 -13.46 3.64 -14.37
CA GLU A 49 -14.85 3.34 -14.76
C GLU A 49 -15.80 4.38 -14.15
N PRO A 50 -16.77 4.91 -14.89
CA PRO A 50 -17.79 5.77 -14.32
C PRO A 50 -18.71 4.98 -13.38
N ILE A 51 -19.06 5.60 -12.24
CA ILE A 51 -20.04 5.01 -11.32
C ILE A 51 -21.43 5.04 -11.96
N ASN A 52 -22.03 3.87 -12.15
CA ASN A 52 -23.44 3.76 -12.53
C ASN A 52 -24.32 3.78 -11.28
N PHE A 53 -24.96 4.91 -11.01
CA PHE A 53 -25.87 5.06 -9.87
C PHE A 53 -27.24 4.38 -10.07
N ASP A 54 -27.60 4.05 -11.30
CA ASP A 54 -28.89 3.40 -11.65
C ASP A 54 -28.73 1.85 -11.72
N THR A 55 -27.83 1.31 -10.90
CA THR A 55 -27.59 -0.13 -10.79
C THR A 55 -28.76 -0.86 -10.12
N ASP A 56 -28.98 -2.11 -10.50
CA ASP A 56 -29.94 -3.02 -9.87
C ASP A 56 -29.36 -3.75 -8.63
N ALA A 57 -28.14 -3.41 -8.21
CA ALA A 57 -27.53 -3.98 -7.01
C ALA A 57 -28.40 -3.69 -5.76
N ASP A 58 -28.55 -4.71 -4.92
CA ASP A 58 -29.27 -4.63 -3.65
C ASP A 58 -28.41 -3.99 -2.55
N LEU A 59 -27.11 -4.26 -2.58
CA LEU A 59 -26.12 -3.79 -1.60
C LEU A 59 -24.91 -3.17 -2.31
N ILE A 60 -24.52 -1.99 -1.85
CA ILE A 60 -23.31 -1.30 -2.30
C ILE A 60 -22.24 -1.39 -1.20
N ALA A 61 -21.05 -1.86 -1.53
CA ALA A 61 -19.96 -1.97 -0.57
C ALA A 61 -18.70 -1.24 -1.06
N LEU A 62 -18.22 -0.31 -0.24
CA LEU A 62 -17.07 0.55 -0.52
C LEU A 62 -15.87 0.19 0.38
N THR A 63 -14.68 0.36 -0.15
CA THR A 63 -13.46 0.39 0.68
C THR A 63 -12.69 1.68 0.41
N ALA A 64 -12.08 2.28 1.43
CA ALA A 64 -11.28 3.48 1.21
C ALA A 64 -10.05 3.58 2.11
N MET A 65 -8.96 4.04 1.50
CA MET A 65 -7.85 4.69 2.19
C MET A 65 -8.23 6.15 2.52
N THR A 66 -7.48 6.80 3.40
CA THR A 66 -7.82 8.16 3.86
C THR A 66 -8.01 9.18 2.72
N PRO A 67 -7.13 9.29 1.71
CA PRO A 67 -7.34 10.27 0.64
C PRO A 67 -8.53 9.96 -0.28
N GLN A 68 -9.01 8.71 -0.29
CA GLN A 68 -10.17 8.28 -1.06
C GLN A 68 -11.51 8.50 -0.32
N ALA A 69 -11.48 8.71 1.01
CA ALA A 69 -12.69 8.78 1.83
C ALA A 69 -13.68 9.86 1.37
N PRO A 70 -13.28 11.11 1.04
CA PRO A 70 -14.22 12.10 0.53
C PRO A 70 -14.94 11.67 -0.75
N ARG A 71 -14.22 10.98 -1.66
CA ARG A 71 -14.83 10.43 -2.87
C ARG A 71 -15.78 9.27 -2.56
N ALA A 72 -15.41 8.41 -1.62
CA ALA A 72 -16.28 7.34 -1.15
C ALA A 72 -17.59 7.88 -0.56
N TYR A 73 -17.54 8.98 0.20
CA TYR A 73 -18.73 9.62 0.76
C TYR A 73 -19.61 10.25 -0.32
N GLU A 74 -19.04 10.88 -1.36
CA GLU A 74 -19.80 11.36 -2.53
C GLU A 74 -20.54 10.21 -3.23
N ILE A 75 -19.85 9.09 -3.46
CA ILE A 75 -20.44 7.89 -4.07
C ILE A 75 -21.55 7.32 -3.17
N ALA A 76 -21.30 7.22 -1.88
CA ALA A 76 -22.29 6.75 -0.91
C ALA A 76 -23.56 7.61 -0.91
N ALA A 77 -23.41 8.95 -0.88
CA ALA A 77 -24.53 9.88 -0.94
C ALA A 77 -25.36 9.71 -2.23
N GLY A 78 -24.70 9.50 -3.37
CA GLY A 78 -25.35 9.25 -4.65
C GLY A 78 -26.23 7.98 -4.66
N PHE A 79 -25.78 6.89 -4.04
CA PHE A 79 -26.54 5.65 -3.91
C PHE A 79 -27.65 5.76 -2.86
N ARG A 80 -27.36 6.33 -1.69
CA ARG A 80 -28.33 6.50 -0.60
C ARG A 80 -29.52 7.39 -1.03
N SER A 81 -29.26 8.45 -1.81
CA SER A 81 -30.34 9.28 -2.38
C SER A 81 -31.28 8.51 -3.32
N ARG A 82 -30.85 7.34 -3.80
CA ARG A 82 -31.66 6.41 -4.63
C ARG A 82 -32.21 5.23 -3.83
N GLY A 83 -32.18 5.31 -2.50
CA GLY A 83 -32.69 4.26 -1.62
C GLY A 83 -31.85 2.99 -1.56
N LYS A 84 -30.58 3.02 -2.02
CA LYS A 84 -29.67 1.88 -1.92
C LYS A 84 -29.00 1.84 -0.55
N THR A 85 -28.84 0.64 0.00
CA THR A 85 -28.07 0.42 1.22
C THR A 85 -26.57 0.45 0.89
N VAL A 86 -25.82 1.25 1.64
CA VAL A 86 -24.38 1.44 1.45
C VAL A 86 -23.62 1.03 2.71
N VAL A 87 -22.66 0.11 2.56
CA VAL A 87 -21.73 -0.28 3.62
C VAL A 87 -20.31 0.09 3.25
N MET A 88 -19.48 0.40 4.23
CA MET A 88 -18.11 0.85 3.97
C MET A 88 -17.12 0.26 4.97
N GLY A 89 -15.95 -0.15 4.47
CA GLY A 89 -14.83 -0.62 5.26
C GLY A 89 -13.51 0.01 4.82
N GLY A 90 -12.40 -0.53 5.29
CA GLY A 90 -11.05 -0.11 4.94
C GLY A 90 -10.36 0.70 6.04
N PHE A 91 -9.15 1.15 5.74
CA PHE A 91 -8.28 1.80 6.72
C PHE A 91 -8.91 3.05 7.33
N HIS A 92 -9.46 3.93 6.50
CA HIS A 92 -10.03 5.21 6.98
C HIS A 92 -11.18 4.97 7.95
N VAL A 93 -12.14 4.14 7.55
CA VAL A 93 -13.32 3.78 8.34
C VAL A 93 -12.94 3.14 9.67
N SER A 94 -11.93 2.28 9.66
CA SER A 94 -11.47 1.58 10.87
C SER A 94 -10.89 2.52 11.92
N ASN A 95 -10.37 3.68 11.50
CA ASN A 95 -9.81 4.68 12.39
C ASN A 95 -10.78 5.84 12.71
N LEU A 96 -11.80 6.07 11.88
CA LEU A 96 -12.80 7.13 12.00
C LEU A 96 -14.22 6.59 11.74
N PRO A 97 -14.70 5.60 12.50
CA PRO A 97 -15.97 4.95 12.24
C PRO A 97 -17.17 5.90 12.39
N ASP A 98 -17.14 6.83 13.34
CA ASP A 98 -18.26 7.76 13.59
C ASP A 98 -18.41 8.77 12.44
N GLU A 99 -17.29 9.26 11.87
CA GLU A 99 -17.30 10.09 10.67
C GLU A 99 -17.91 9.33 9.49
N ALA A 100 -17.47 8.09 9.27
CA ALA A 100 -17.98 7.26 8.18
C ALA A 100 -19.47 6.95 8.34
N LEU A 101 -19.96 6.66 9.56
CA LEU A 101 -21.37 6.39 9.87
C LEU A 101 -22.30 7.58 9.61
N SER A 102 -21.78 8.78 9.52
CA SER A 102 -22.56 9.95 9.09
C SER A 102 -22.86 9.91 7.58
N ASN A 103 -22.12 9.11 6.81
CA ASN A 103 -22.17 9.06 5.35
C ASN A 103 -22.71 7.74 4.78
N VAL A 104 -22.70 6.64 5.55
CA VAL A 104 -23.14 5.31 5.12
C VAL A 104 -24.11 4.66 6.12
N ASP A 105 -24.72 3.55 5.73
CA ASP A 105 -25.72 2.87 6.56
C ASP A 105 -25.05 1.93 7.59
N ALA A 106 -23.93 1.32 7.23
CA ALA A 106 -23.14 0.51 8.15
C ALA A 106 -21.64 0.59 7.84
N VAL A 107 -20.83 0.40 8.87
CA VAL A 107 -19.36 0.37 8.75
C VAL A 107 -18.78 -0.96 9.21
N VAL A 108 -17.69 -1.35 8.55
CA VAL A 108 -16.86 -2.50 8.93
C VAL A 108 -15.54 -1.97 9.48
N VAL A 109 -15.27 -2.22 10.75
CA VAL A 109 -14.07 -1.79 11.48
C VAL A 109 -13.10 -2.95 11.58
N GLY A 110 -11.86 -2.78 11.10
CA GLY A 110 -10.85 -3.83 11.09
C GLY A 110 -11.00 -4.80 9.92
N GLU A 111 -10.74 -6.09 10.16
CA GLU A 111 -10.74 -7.13 9.14
C GLU A 111 -12.16 -7.51 8.72
N GLY A 112 -12.54 -7.11 7.52
CA GLY A 112 -13.89 -7.27 7.02
C GLY A 112 -14.27 -8.73 6.75
N ASP A 113 -13.35 -9.54 6.27
CA ASP A 113 -13.58 -10.95 5.94
C ASP A 113 -14.12 -11.78 7.11
N VAL A 114 -13.82 -11.40 8.35
CA VAL A 114 -14.32 -12.05 9.57
C VAL A 114 -15.82 -11.80 9.79
N VAL A 115 -16.26 -10.57 9.60
CA VAL A 115 -17.63 -10.12 9.96
C VAL A 115 -18.57 -10.08 8.78
N TRP A 116 -18.05 -10.20 7.56
CA TRP A 116 -18.81 -10.05 6.33
C TRP A 116 -20.00 -11.04 6.21
N PRO A 117 -19.85 -12.35 6.50
CA PRO A 117 -20.98 -13.28 6.44
C PRO A 117 -22.12 -12.87 7.38
N ARG A 118 -21.80 -12.37 8.59
CA ARG A 118 -22.80 -11.87 9.54
C ARG A 118 -23.50 -10.62 9.01
N LEU A 119 -22.75 -9.68 8.46
CA LEU A 119 -23.29 -8.46 7.85
C LEU A 119 -24.32 -8.80 6.75
N LEU A 120 -23.98 -9.74 5.88
CA LEU A 120 -24.87 -10.16 4.81
C LEU A 120 -26.14 -10.84 5.32
N ALA A 121 -26.03 -11.70 6.34
CA ALA A 121 -27.17 -12.34 6.98
C ALA A 121 -28.11 -11.29 7.62
N ASP A 122 -27.55 -10.32 8.34
CA ASP A 122 -28.31 -9.23 8.94
C ASP A 122 -29.00 -8.35 7.85
N PHE A 123 -28.28 -8.06 6.76
CA PHE A 123 -28.84 -7.33 5.62
C PHE A 123 -30.02 -8.07 5.00
N CYS A 124 -29.90 -9.39 4.75
CA CYS A 124 -30.96 -10.20 4.17
C CYS A 124 -32.22 -10.28 5.04
N THR A 125 -32.08 -10.15 6.37
CA THR A 125 -33.19 -10.18 7.32
C THR A 125 -33.69 -8.79 7.71
N GLY A 126 -33.15 -7.71 7.14
CA GLY A 126 -33.52 -6.34 7.46
C GLY A 126 -33.01 -5.84 8.83
N ASN A 127 -32.06 -6.56 9.43
CA ASN A 127 -31.51 -6.29 10.78
C ASN A 127 -30.09 -5.70 10.73
N LEU A 128 -29.75 -4.99 9.64
CA LEU A 128 -28.41 -4.42 9.46
C LEU A 128 -27.97 -3.57 10.65
N GLN A 129 -26.84 -3.97 11.26
CA GLN A 129 -26.24 -3.22 12.37
C GLN A 129 -25.39 -2.06 11.81
N ARG A 130 -25.26 -0.99 12.59
CA ARG A 130 -24.48 0.18 12.17
C ARG A 130 -22.96 -0.07 12.15
N ILE A 131 -22.47 -0.91 13.06
CA ILE A 131 -21.04 -1.21 13.19
C ILE A 131 -20.83 -2.72 13.23
N TYR A 132 -19.97 -3.20 12.35
CA TYR A 132 -19.45 -4.56 12.35
C TYR A 132 -17.98 -4.54 12.68
N LYS A 133 -17.61 -5.14 13.79
CA LYS A 133 -16.23 -5.27 14.26
C LYS A 133 -16.00 -6.73 14.67
N PRO A 134 -14.87 -7.36 14.28
CA PRO A 134 -14.54 -8.68 14.74
C PRO A 134 -14.16 -8.68 16.24
N ASP A 135 -14.63 -9.67 16.98
CA ASP A 135 -14.27 -9.86 18.38
C ASP A 135 -12.85 -10.43 18.52
N ALA A 136 -12.40 -11.15 17.51
CA ALA A 136 -11.06 -11.73 17.43
C ALA A 136 -10.54 -11.70 15.99
N MET A 137 -9.23 -11.69 15.85
CA MET A 137 -8.58 -11.79 14.53
C MET A 137 -8.74 -13.20 13.97
N MET A 138 -9.07 -13.31 12.67
CA MET A 138 -9.15 -14.60 11.97
C MET A 138 -7.80 -15.31 11.93
N SER A 139 -7.83 -16.63 12.03
CA SER A 139 -6.66 -17.44 11.68
C SER A 139 -6.34 -17.28 10.20
N MET A 140 -5.07 -17.03 9.88
CA MET A 140 -4.64 -16.90 8.48
C MET A 140 -4.79 -18.20 7.68
N ALA A 141 -4.93 -19.35 8.35
CA ALA A 141 -5.20 -20.64 7.72
C ALA A 141 -6.64 -20.73 7.18
N ASP A 142 -7.56 -19.93 7.72
CA ASP A 142 -8.97 -19.95 7.36
C ASP A 142 -9.31 -18.92 6.25
N ILE A 143 -8.33 -18.12 5.83
CA ILE A 143 -8.52 -17.12 4.78
C ILE A 143 -8.70 -17.84 3.44
N PRO A 144 -9.84 -17.66 2.75
CA PRO A 144 -10.07 -18.28 1.45
C PRO A 144 -9.19 -17.63 0.36
N VAL A 145 -9.01 -18.35 -0.73
CA VAL A 145 -8.38 -17.80 -1.94
C VAL A 145 -9.25 -16.65 -2.46
N ALA A 146 -8.65 -15.50 -2.67
CA ALA A 146 -9.36 -14.30 -3.14
C ALA A 146 -10.01 -14.53 -4.52
N ARG A 147 -11.25 -14.07 -4.70
CA ARG A 147 -12.05 -14.18 -5.93
C ARG A 147 -11.57 -13.16 -6.99
N ARG A 148 -10.42 -13.43 -7.61
CA ARG A 148 -9.80 -12.53 -8.60
C ARG A 148 -10.55 -12.47 -9.93
N GLU A 149 -11.51 -13.37 -10.16
CA GLU A 149 -12.37 -13.30 -11.35
C GLU A 149 -13.20 -12.01 -11.44
N ILE A 150 -13.45 -11.32 -10.31
CA ILE A 150 -14.10 -10.00 -10.31
C ILE A 150 -13.26 -8.92 -11.00
N PHE A 151 -11.97 -9.17 -11.22
CA PHE A 151 -11.05 -8.28 -11.94
C PHE A 151 -11.06 -8.50 -13.44
N LYS A 152 -11.71 -9.56 -13.93
CA LYS A 152 -11.73 -9.91 -15.35
C LYS A 152 -12.39 -8.80 -16.18
N GLY A 153 -11.74 -8.44 -17.28
CA GLY A 153 -12.22 -7.38 -18.17
C GLY A 153 -11.93 -5.96 -17.68
N LYS A 154 -11.24 -5.80 -16.54
CA LYS A 154 -10.79 -4.52 -16.01
C LYS A 154 -9.39 -4.18 -16.51
N ASP A 155 -9.11 -2.90 -16.65
CA ASP A 155 -7.82 -2.40 -17.17
C ASP A 155 -6.75 -2.32 -16.06
N TYR A 156 -6.55 -3.44 -15.36
CA TYR A 156 -5.49 -3.59 -14.36
C TYR A 156 -4.18 -4.02 -15.02
N LEU A 157 -3.08 -3.42 -14.57
CA LEU A 157 -1.73 -3.77 -15.04
C LEU A 157 -1.30 -5.15 -14.52
N LEU A 158 -1.68 -5.46 -13.28
CA LEU A 158 -1.32 -6.70 -12.59
C LEU A 158 -2.47 -7.17 -11.68
N THR A 159 -3.04 -8.31 -12.00
CA THR A 159 -4.13 -8.92 -11.23
C THR A 159 -3.67 -9.97 -10.22
N ASN A 160 -2.46 -10.52 -10.40
CA ASN A 160 -1.89 -11.53 -9.52
C ASN A 160 -1.28 -10.89 -8.26
N THR A 161 -2.14 -10.39 -7.39
CA THR A 161 -1.76 -9.96 -6.04
C THR A 161 -2.07 -11.07 -5.04
N ILE A 162 -1.22 -11.28 -4.05
CA ILE A 162 -1.40 -12.28 -2.99
C ILE A 162 -0.96 -11.70 -1.64
N GLN A 163 -1.67 -12.04 -0.58
CA GLN A 163 -1.30 -11.72 0.80
C GLN A 163 -0.98 -13.02 1.54
N THR A 164 0.24 -13.15 2.04
CA THR A 164 0.70 -14.33 2.78
C THR A 164 0.77 -14.08 4.27
N THR A 165 0.92 -12.81 4.64
CA THR A 165 0.99 -12.35 6.03
C THR A 165 0.13 -11.12 6.26
N ARG A 166 -0.33 -10.91 7.48
CA ARG A 166 -1.01 -9.68 7.91
C ARG A 166 -0.30 -9.02 9.06
N GLY A 167 -0.02 -7.73 8.91
CA GLY A 167 0.61 -6.90 9.90
C GLY A 167 2.14 -6.95 9.91
N CYS A 168 2.73 -6.26 10.86
CA CYS A 168 4.18 -6.10 11.01
C CYS A 168 4.53 -6.08 12.50
N PRO A 169 5.66 -6.71 12.93
CA PRO A 169 6.04 -6.74 14.34
C PRO A 169 6.63 -5.40 14.83
N PHE A 170 6.95 -4.49 13.91
CA PHE A 170 7.51 -3.18 14.23
C PHE A 170 6.44 -2.17 14.64
N ASP A 171 6.85 -1.09 15.31
CA ASP A 171 5.98 -0.04 15.84
C ASP A 171 6.44 1.34 15.34
N CYS A 172 6.53 1.50 14.04
CA CYS A 172 6.90 2.78 13.44
C CYS A 172 5.77 3.80 13.62
N GLU A 173 6.07 4.98 14.21
CA GLU A 173 5.04 5.93 14.63
C GLU A 173 4.15 6.49 13.50
N PHE A 174 4.64 6.48 12.26
CA PHE A 174 3.90 6.95 11.08
C PHE A 174 3.11 5.86 10.36
N CYS A 175 3.30 4.59 10.78
CA CYS A 175 2.84 3.44 9.99
C CYS A 175 1.34 3.17 10.16
N SER A 176 0.61 3.20 9.05
CA SER A 176 -0.80 2.84 9.00
C SER A 176 -1.06 1.35 9.28
N VAL A 177 -0.10 0.48 9.00
CA VAL A 177 -0.19 -0.97 9.27
C VAL A 177 -0.30 -1.22 10.76
N THR A 178 0.55 -0.57 11.57
CA THR A 178 0.48 -0.67 13.03
C THR A 178 -0.82 -0.11 13.58
N ALA A 179 -1.32 1.00 13.01
CA ALA A 179 -2.60 1.58 13.40
C ALA A 179 -3.78 0.65 13.10
N PHE A 180 -3.71 -0.19 12.07
CA PHE A 180 -4.79 -1.10 11.66
C PHE A 180 -4.70 -2.48 12.30
N TYR A 181 -3.53 -3.13 12.26
CA TYR A 181 -3.34 -4.50 12.74
C TYR A 181 -2.72 -4.58 14.15
N GLY A 182 -2.27 -3.46 14.73
CA GLY A 182 -1.38 -3.47 15.89
C GLY A 182 -0.01 -4.07 15.54
N ARG A 183 0.74 -4.49 16.56
CA ARG A 183 2.04 -5.14 16.40
C ARG A 183 1.92 -6.66 16.16
N ASN A 184 0.85 -7.08 15.52
CA ASN A 184 0.60 -8.48 15.20
C ASN A 184 1.24 -8.85 13.87
N TYR A 185 1.77 -10.05 13.80
CA TYR A 185 2.27 -10.64 12.58
C TYR A 185 1.73 -12.07 12.44
N ARG A 186 0.78 -12.26 11.54
CA ARG A 186 0.09 -13.53 11.31
C ARG A 186 0.41 -14.04 9.92
N LYS A 187 0.48 -15.35 9.75
CA LYS A 187 1.01 -16.02 8.56
C LYS A 187 0.04 -17.09 8.09
N ARG A 188 -0.14 -17.20 6.79
CA ARG A 188 -0.83 -18.32 6.13
C ARG A 188 0.08 -19.55 6.13
N PRO A 189 -0.45 -20.78 6.19
CA PRO A 189 0.35 -22.00 5.95
C PRO A 189 1.07 -21.90 4.60
N VAL A 190 2.37 -22.24 4.58
CA VAL A 190 3.21 -22.14 3.38
C VAL A 190 2.64 -22.96 2.22
N GLU A 191 2.13 -24.15 2.52
CA GLU A 191 1.56 -25.09 1.54
C GLU A 191 0.33 -24.49 0.85
N GLN A 192 -0.52 -23.77 1.59
CA GLN A 192 -1.67 -23.06 1.02
C GLN A 192 -1.23 -21.94 0.07
N VAL A 193 -0.21 -21.18 0.47
CA VAL A 193 0.35 -20.11 -0.38
C VAL A 193 0.94 -20.69 -1.66
N LEU A 194 1.74 -21.76 -1.56
CA LEU A 194 2.34 -22.40 -2.73
C LEU A 194 1.28 -22.98 -3.67
N SER A 195 0.22 -23.58 -3.14
CA SER A 195 -0.91 -24.06 -3.94
C SER A 195 -1.62 -22.92 -4.69
N GLU A 196 -1.89 -21.80 -4.02
CA GLU A 196 -2.49 -20.62 -4.65
C GLU A 196 -1.57 -20.06 -5.77
N LEU A 197 -0.26 -19.97 -5.52
CA LEU A 197 0.72 -19.50 -6.50
C LEU A 197 0.76 -20.38 -7.75
N GLN A 198 0.60 -21.69 -7.61
CA GLN A 198 0.49 -22.60 -8.76
C GLN A 198 -0.74 -22.29 -9.62
N GLY A 199 -1.86 -21.93 -8.99
CA GLY A 199 -3.07 -21.47 -9.68
C GLY A 199 -2.85 -20.15 -10.41
N LEU A 200 -2.25 -19.17 -9.76
CA LEU A 200 -1.97 -17.85 -10.33
C LEU A 200 -1.00 -17.89 -11.51
N LYS A 201 0.00 -18.75 -11.47
CA LYS A 201 1.00 -18.93 -12.55
C LYS A 201 0.34 -19.24 -13.89
N LYS A 202 -0.77 -19.97 -13.91
CA LYS A 202 -1.49 -20.32 -15.15
C LYS A 202 -1.99 -19.09 -15.92
N ALA A 203 -2.31 -18.01 -15.19
CA ALA A 203 -2.77 -16.76 -15.77
C ALA A 203 -1.59 -15.82 -16.12
N ASN A 204 -0.64 -15.66 -15.21
CA ASN A 204 0.56 -14.83 -15.38
C ASN A 204 1.63 -15.27 -14.38
N SER A 205 2.90 -15.33 -14.80
CA SER A 205 4.02 -15.66 -13.93
C SER A 205 4.47 -14.52 -13.03
N PHE A 206 3.96 -13.30 -13.20
CA PHE A 206 4.29 -12.15 -12.37
C PHE A 206 3.31 -12.03 -11.21
N VAL A 207 3.84 -11.92 -9.98
CA VAL A 207 3.06 -11.86 -8.73
C VAL A 207 3.53 -10.68 -7.88
N PHE A 208 2.59 -9.96 -7.28
CA PHE A 208 2.88 -8.95 -6.26
C PHE A 208 2.38 -9.44 -4.90
N PHE A 209 3.32 -9.70 -3.99
CA PHE A 209 2.99 -9.98 -2.60
C PHE A 209 2.71 -8.66 -1.88
N VAL A 210 1.46 -8.47 -1.48
CA VAL A 210 1.00 -7.25 -0.79
C VAL A 210 1.24 -7.32 0.72
N ASP A 211 2.17 -8.15 1.14
CA ASP A 211 2.58 -8.30 2.54
C ASP A 211 3.27 -7.02 3.01
N ASP A 212 2.99 -6.57 4.23
CA ASP A 212 3.62 -5.37 4.81
C ASP A 212 5.11 -5.58 5.10
N ASN A 213 5.49 -6.83 5.36
CA ASN A 213 6.86 -7.26 5.61
C ASN A 213 6.97 -8.77 5.41
N ILE A 214 7.29 -9.22 4.20
CA ILE A 214 7.30 -10.65 3.85
C ILE A 214 8.41 -11.44 4.56
N VAL A 215 9.44 -10.77 5.05
CA VAL A 215 10.63 -11.38 5.67
C VAL A 215 10.67 -11.24 7.19
N ALA A 216 9.62 -10.72 7.82
CA ALA A 216 9.61 -10.46 9.27
C ALA A 216 9.80 -11.71 10.15
N ASP A 217 9.48 -12.89 9.64
CA ASP A 217 9.75 -14.17 10.28
C ASP A 217 10.55 -15.07 9.33
N ARG A 218 11.84 -15.21 9.60
CA ARG A 218 12.75 -16.05 8.83
C ARG A 218 12.28 -17.50 8.73
N LYS A 219 11.70 -18.05 9.82
CA LYS A 219 11.21 -19.43 9.86
C LYS A 219 10.03 -19.67 8.93
N TYR A 220 9.34 -18.61 8.55
CA TYR A 220 8.27 -18.63 7.58
C TYR A 220 8.76 -18.30 6.16
N ALA A 221 9.53 -17.23 6.01
CA ALA A 221 9.95 -16.73 4.71
C ALA A 221 10.89 -17.68 3.96
N LEU A 222 11.83 -18.34 4.68
CA LEU A 222 12.79 -19.25 4.04
C LEU A 222 12.12 -20.48 3.42
N PRO A 223 11.24 -21.24 4.10
CA PRO A 223 10.49 -22.33 3.47
C PRO A 223 9.59 -21.86 2.30
N LEU A 224 8.99 -20.67 2.41
CA LEU A 224 8.18 -20.11 1.34
C LEU A 224 9.04 -19.87 0.09
N PHE A 225 10.18 -19.19 0.21
CA PHE A 225 11.06 -18.89 -0.92
C PHE A 225 11.66 -20.18 -1.52
N GLN A 226 12.04 -21.13 -0.67
CA GLN A 226 12.52 -22.45 -1.12
C GLN A 226 11.44 -23.22 -1.90
N GLY A 227 10.20 -23.19 -1.43
CA GLY A 227 9.06 -23.82 -2.12
C GLY A 227 8.71 -23.14 -3.44
N MET A 228 9.00 -21.86 -3.59
CA MET A 228 8.80 -21.11 -4.84
C MET A 228 9.92 -21.33 -5.87
N LYS A 229 11.08 -21.84 -5.44
CA LYS A 229 12.22 -22.13 -6.34
C LYS A 229 11.78 -23.11 -7.43
N GLY A 230 12.08 -22.79 -8.69
CA GLY A 230 11.70 -23.62 -9.84
C GLY A 230 10.25 -23.46 -10.32
N MET A 231 9.40 -22.71 -9.60
CA MET A 231 8.05 -22.42 -10.09
C MET A 231 8.04 -21.48 -11.31
N GLY A 232 9.15 -20.80 -11.64
CA GLY A 232 9.24 -19.87 -12.76
C GLY A 232 8.46 -18.56 -12.53
N LEU A 233 8.18 -18.23 -11.29
CA LEU A 233 7.55 -16.98 -10.91
C LEU A 233 8.53 -15.81 -10.96
N LYS A 234 8.00 -14.63 -11.20
CA LYS A 234 8.66 -13.33 -11.03
C LYS A 234 7.84 -12.53 -10.06
N TRP A 235 8.45 -11.99 -9.03
CA TRP A 235 7.67 -11.37 -7.98
C TRP A 235 8.31 -10.14 -7.35
N LEU A 236 7.47 -9.30 -6.73
CA LEU A 236 7.82 -8.14 -5.91
C LEU A 236 7.13 -8.25 -4.56
N SER A 237 7.69 -7.61 -3.54
CA SER A 237 7.07 -7.44 -2.21
C SER A 237 7.71 -6.29 -1.44
N HIS A 238 7.39 -6.19 -0.14
CA HIS A 238 7.95 -5.22 0.80
C HIS A 238 8.88 -5.91 1.79
N ALA A 239 9.99 -5.27 2.10
CA ALA A 239 10.92 -5.72 3.12
C ALA A 239 11.60 -4.54 3.82
N PRO A 240 12.04 -4.68 5.08
CA PRO A 240 12.92 -3.70 5.70
C PRO A 240 14.35 -3.84 5.13
N ILE A 241 15.17 -2.78 5.29
CA ILE A 241 16.53 -2.77 4.74
C ILE A 241 17.47 -3.79 5.45
N ASP A 242 17.21 -4.08 6.72
CA ASP A 242 18.00 -5.06 7.51
C ASP A 242 17.84 -6.51 7.02
N PHE A 243 16.89 -6.77 6.11
CA PHE A 243 16.83 -8.02 5.34
C PHE A 243 18.17 -8.36 4.68
N ALA A 244 18.94 -7.36 4.28
CA ALA A 244 20.27 -7.50 3.70
C ALA A 244 21.26 -8.28 4.59
N ALA A 245 21.04 -8.32 5.90
CA ALA A 245 21.91 -9.03 6.84
C ALA A 245 21.77 -10.56 6.79
N ASP A 246 20.62 -11.08 6.33
CA ASP A 246 20.39 -12.53 6.19
C ASP A 246 20.75 -13.01 4.78
N ARG A 247 22.00 -13.37 4.58
CA ARG A 247 22.52 -13.80 3.27
C ARG A 247 21.82 -15.01 2.68
N GLU A 248 21.46 -15.99 3.52
CA GLU A 248 20.77 -17.20 3.07
C GLU A 248 19.35 -16.88 2.59
N LEU A 249 18.62 -16.06 3.34
CA LEU A 249 17.28 -15.64 3.00
C LEU A 249 17.27 -14.75 1.75
N MET A 250 18.25 -13.84 1.62
CA MET A 250 18.46 -13.02 0.42
C MET A 250 18.69 -13.89 -0.83
N HIS A 251 19.59 -14.88 -0.70
CA HIS A 251 19.86 -15.81 -1.80
C HIS A 251 18.60 -16.60 -2.19
N ALA A 252 17.89 -17.16 -1.21
CA ALA A 252 16.65 -17.89 -1.44
C ALA A 252 15.58 -17.01 -2.13
N ALA A 253 15.44 -15.73 -1.74
CA ALA A 253 14.55 -14.79 -2.40
C ALA A 253 14.93 -14.58 -3.88
N GLY A 254 16.21 -14.36 -4.17
CA GLY A 254 16.69 -14.21 -5.56
C GLY A 254 16.44 -15.45 -6.43
N GLU A 255 16.71 -16.66 -5.89
CA GLU A 255 16.49 -17.92 -6.58
C GLU A 255 14.99 -18.24 -6.80
N SER A 256 14.13 -17.79 -5.90
CA SER A 256 12.67 -17.95 -6.02
C SER A 256 12.02 -17.03 -7.06
N GLY A 257 12.80 -16.11 -7.65
CA GLY A 257 12.36 -15.21 -8.72
C GLY A 257 12.01 -13.80 -8.25
N CYS A 258 12.47 -13.36 -7.07
CA CYS A 258 12.35 -11.99 -6.64
C CYS A 258 13.05 -11.05 -7.63
N LEU A 259 12.33 -10.09 -8.19
CA LEU A 259 12.87 -9.06 -9.06
C LEU A 259 13.13 -7.76 -8.32
N GLY A 260 12.47 -7.54 -7.19
CA GLY A 260 12.66 -6.32 -6.41
C GLY A 260 11.83 -6.29 -5.14
N MET A 261 12.27 -5.42 -4.24
CA MET A 261 11.60 -5.13 -2.96
C MET A 261 11.34 -3.64 -2.82
N PHE A 262 10.18 -3.33 -2.28
CA PHE A 262 9.90 -2.02 -1.72
C PHE A 262 10.55 -1.96 -0.34
N VAL A 263 11.56 -1.09 -0.20
CA VAL A 263 12.44 -1.07 0.98
C VAL A 263 12.33 0.25 1.72
N GLY A 264 11.93 0.20 2.98
CA GLY A 264 11.87 1.37 3.86
C GLY A 264 13.23 1.74 4.42
N PHE A 265 13.89 2.74 3.84
CA PHE A 265 15.06 3.42 4.41
C PHE A 265 14.64 4.46 5.44
N GLU A 266 13.61 5.19 5.14
CA GLU A 266 12.90 6.25 5.83
C GLU A 266 13.72 7.54 6.02
N SER A 267 14.94 7.49 6.54
CA SER A 267 15.82 8.66 6.69
C SER A 267 17.29 8.29 6.61
N LEU A 268 18.14 9.25 6.20
CA LEU A 268 19.60 9.13 6.32
C LEU A 268 20.12 9.64 7.67
N ASN A 269 19.24 10.16 8.53
CA ASN A 269 19.57 10.62 9.86
C ASN A 269 19.22 9.56 10.90
N GLN A 270 20.24 9.07 11.66
CA GLN A 270 20.06 8.01 12.64
C GLN A 270 19.14 8.44 13.82
N GLU A 271 19.18 9.71 14.22
CA GLU A 271 18.30 10.23 15.27
C GLU A 271 16.84 10.21 14.81
N SER A 272 16.58 10.62 13.56
CA SER A 272 15.23 10.54 12.95
C SER A 272 14.76 9.10 12.87
N LEU A 273 15.60 8.15 12.46
CA LEU A 273 15.25 6.72 12.43
C LEU A 273 14.87 6.19 13.81
N SER A 274 15.63 6.55 14.84
CA SER A 274 15.34 6.16 16.23
C SER A 274 14.02 6.74 16.71
N ALA A 275 13.78 8.03 16.45
CA ALA A 275 12.54 8.71 16.80
C ALA A 275 11.31 8.16 16.06
N MET A 276 11.48 7.69 14.81
CA MET A 276 10.42 7.01 14.05
C MET A 276 10.10 5.60 14.56
N GLY A 277 10.89 5.04 15.47
CA GLY A 277 10.79 3.63 15.88
C GLY A 277 11.42 2.63 14.90
N LYS A 278 12.27 3.11 13.96
CA LYS A 278 13.01 2.26 13.00
C LYS A 278 14.32 1.74 13.61
N VAL A 279 14.17 0.97 14.67
CA VAL A 279 15.28 0.49 15.50
C VAL A 279 16.27 -0.43 14.79
N THR A 280 15.85 -1.09 13.71
CA THR A 280 16.71 -1.99 12.91
C THR A 280 17.45 -1.27 11.80
N ASN A 281 17.02 -0.08 11.40
CA ASN A 281 17.66 0.70 10.36
C ASN A 281 18.94 1.37 10.88
N ARG A 282 20.05 1.16 10.18
CA ARG A 282 21.35 1.77 10.47
C ARG A 282 21.83 2.52 9.26
N ALA A 283 21.78 3.86 9.29
CA ALA A 283 22.09 4.69 8.14
C ALA A 283 23.52 4.45 7.60
N GLN A 284 24.47 4.11 8.47
CA GLN A 284 25.85 3.81 8.11
C GLN A 284 26.03 2.53 7.27
N SER A 285 25.09 1.56 7.35
CA SER A 285 25.18 0.30 6.59
C SER A 285 24.44 0.37 5.25
N PHE A 286 23.60 1.36 5.00
CA PHE A 286 22.68 1.42 3.85
C PHE A 286 23.35 1.20 2.49
N MET A 287 24.59 1.70 2.30
CA MET A 287 25.34 1.47 1.05
C MET A 287 25.68 0.00 0.85
N ALA A 288 26.18 -0.66 1.90
CA ALA A 288 26.51 -2.07 1.88
C ALA A 288 25.26 -2.95 1.75
N ASP A 289 24.17 -2.57 2.46
CA ASP A 289 22.91 -3.26 2.41
C ASP A 289 22.31 -3.20 0.99
N ALA A 290 22.29 -2.03 0.36
CA ALA A 290 21.85 -1.87 -1.02
C ALA A 290 22.70 -2.70 -2.01
N GLN A 291 24.02 -2.84 -1.75
CA GLN A 291 24.86 -3.70 -2.56
C GLN A 291 24.48 -5.18 -2.41
N ALA A 292 24.13 -5.63 -1.19
CA ALA A 292 23.71 -7.02 -0.95
C ALA A 292 22.44 -7.39 -1.72
N PHE A 293 21.48 -6.48 -1.85
CA PHE A 293 20.30 -6.69 -2.71
C PHE A 293 20.71 -6.89 -4.18
N ARG A 294 21.58 -6.02 -4.71
CA ARG A 294 22.07 -6.14 -6.09
C ARG A 294 22.82 -7.43 -6.35
N ASP A 295 23.67 -7.87 -5.42
CA ASP A 295 24.47 -9.09 -5.54
C ASP A 295 23.56 -10.34 -5.66
N ASN A 296 22.33 -10.26 -5.13
CA ASN A 296 21.31 -11.31 -5.25
C ASN A 296 20.33 -11.07 -6.42
N GLY A 297 20.57 -10.05 -7.26
CA GLY A 297 19.73 -9.73 -8.42
C GLY A 297 18.36 -9.14 -8.06
N ILE A 298 18.20 -8.62 -6.84
CA ILE A 298 17.00 -8.01 -6.30
C ILE A 298 17.12 -6.49 -6.41
N GLY A 299 16.24 -5.86 -7.19
CA GLY A 299 16.19 -4.41 -7.30
C GLY A 299 15.51 -3.76 -6.09
N ILE A 300 15.79 -2.48 -5.87
CA ILE A 300 15.22 -1.72 -4.76
C ILE A 300 14.33 -0.60 -5.27
N LEU A 301 13.08 -0.55 -4.78
CA LEU A 301 12.26 0.65 -4.72
C LEU A 301 12.39 1.22 -3.30
N GLY A 302 13.29 2.21 -3.12
CA GLY A 302 13.55 2.81 -1.81
C GLY A 302 12.43 3.77 -1.40
N SER A 303 12.09 3.80 -0.11
CA SER A 303 11.17 4.78 0.49
C SER A 303 11.89 5.64 1.51
N PHE A 304 11.70 6.98 1.42
CA PHE A 304 12.31 7.98 2.31
C PHE A 304 11.24 8.99 2.72
N VAL A 305 10.85 8.99 4.00
CA VAL A 305 9.86 9.92 4.57
C VAL A 305 10.50 11.29 4.75
N LEU A 306 9.91 12.32 4.15
CA LEU A 306 10.38 13.71 4.19
C LEU A 306 9.59 14.57 5.17
N GLY A 307 10.26 15.54 5.80
CA GLY A 307 9.63 16.50 6.71
C GLY A 307 9.55 16.01 8.14
N TYR A 308 10.30 14.97 8.51
CA TYR A 308 10.44 14.56 9.90
C TYR A 308 11.19 15.65 10.72
N ASP A 309 11.01 15.66 12.04
CA ASP A 309 11.47 16.75 12.90
C ASP A 309 12.99 17.06 12.83
N GLY A 310 13.80 16.08 12.48
CA GLY A 310 15.26 16.23 12.27
C GLY A 310 15.68 16.63 10.85
N ASP A 311 14.74 16.79 9.92
CA ASP A 311 15.07 17.15 8.54
C ASP A 311 15.28 18.65 8.39
N THR A 312 16.35 19.02 7.67
CA THR A 312 16.64 20.38 7.21
C THR A 312 16.71 20.40 5.68
N PRO A 313 16.72 21.55 5.00
CA PRO A 313 16.77 21.60 3.53
C PRO A 313 17.93 20.84 2.88
N GLU A 314 19.02 20.61 3.62
CA GLU A 314 20.18 19.84 3.17
C GLU A 314 19.86 18.36 2.93
N ILE A 315 18.72 17.85 3.44
CA ILE A 315 18.32 16.45 3.24
C ILE A 315 18.11 16.12 1.76
N PHE A 316 17.57 17.05 0.97
CA PHE A 316 17.21 16.80 -0.41
C PHE A 316 18.43 16.47 -1.30
N PRO A 317 19.49 17.30 -1.36
CA PRO A 317 20.68 16.95 -2.13
C PRO A 317 21.42 15.73 -1.54
N LYS A 318 21.37 15.51 -0.23
CA LYS A 318 21.97 14.31 0.41
C LYS A 318 21.26 13.03 -0.05
N LEU A 319 19.91 13.03 -0.08
CA LEU A 319 19.11 11.91 -0.54
C LEU A 319 19.35 11.61 -2.02
N LEU A 320 19.35 12.64 -2.88
CA LEU A 320 19.62 12.43 -4.30
C LEU A 320 20.99 11.75 -4.51
N ARG A 321 22.03 12.28 -3.85
CA ARG A 321 23.38 11.72 -3.93
C ARG A 321 23.41 10.28 -3.44
N PHE A 322 22.86 10.02 -2.25
CA PHE A 322 22.77 8.67 -1.71
C PHE A 322 22.10 7.71 -2.68
N CYS A 323 20.92 8.07 -3.21
CA CYS A 323 20.18 7.22 -4.14
C CYS A 323 20.95 6.93 -5.45
N GLU A 324 21.73 7.92 -5.94
CA GLU A 324 22.59 7.76 -7.12
C GLU A 324 23.80 6.87 -6.82
N ASP A 325 24.49 7.11 -5.70
CA ASP A 325 25.69 6.35 -5.29
C ASP A 325 25.31 4.90 -4.93
N ALA A 326 24.22 4.71 -4.20
CA ALA A 326 23.64 3.41 -3.89
C ALA A 326 22.99 2.75 -5.11
N ARG A 327 22.85 3.43 -6.26
CA ARG A 327 22.23 2.94 -7.50
C ARG A 327 20.85 2.34 -7.27
N LEU A 328 20.01 2.99 -6.46
CA LEU A 328 18.65 2.51 -6.26
C LEU A 328 17.90 2.53 -7.58
N GLU A 329 17.28 1.42 -7.92
CA GLU A 329 16.54 1.26 -9.18
C GLU A 329 15.39 2.26 -9.30
N ALA A 330 14.65 2.46 -8.20
CA ALA A 330 13.63 3.49 -8.06
C ALA A 330 13.58 3.97 -6.61
N ALA A 331 12.94 5.10 -6.36
CA ALA A 331 12.65 5.59 -5.01
C ALA A 331 11.38 6.41 -4.98
N ILE A 332 10.68 6.39 -3.86
CA ILE A 332 9.63 7.34 -3.53
C ILE A 332 10.04 8.17 -2.33
N PHE A 333 9.55 9.39 -2.30
CA PHE A 333 9.87 10.38 -1.27
C PHE A 333 8.57 10.90 -0.63
N PRO A 334 7.78 10.05 0.07
CA PRO A 334 6.54 10.49 0.67
C PRO A 334 6.80 11.61 1.69
N LEU A 335 5.98 12.66 1.61
CA LEU A 335 5.88 13.62 2.71
C LEU A 335 5.25 12.94 3.91
N LEU A 336 5.75 13.21 5.11
CA LEU A 336 5.18 12.68 6.35
C LEU A 336 3.68 13.01 6.39
N THR A 337 2.86 11.97 6.41
CA THR A 337 1.41 12.12 6.39
C THR A 337 0.83 11.56 7.68
N PRO A 338 0.30 12.40 8.57
CA PRO A 338 -0.23 11.99 9.86
C PRO A 338 -1.61 11.34 9.70
N TYR A 339 -1.64 10.09 9.24
CA TYR A 339 -2.88 9.34 9.04
C TYR A 339 -3.65 9.14 10.34
N PRO A 340 -5.00 9.08 10.30
CA PRO A 340 -5.81 8.74 11.47
C PRO A 340 -5.33 7.46 12.13
N GLY A 341 -5.36 7.41 13.46
CA GLY A 341 -4.96 6.25 14.25
C GLY A 341 -3.46 6.08 14.48
N THR A 342 -2.59 6.78 13.72
CA THR A 342 -1.12 6.68 13.88
C THR A 342 -0.60 7.43 15.10
N ALA A 343 0.54 6.99 15.64
CA ALA A 343 1.17 7.68 16.77
C ALA A 343 1.66 9.07 16.38
N VAL A 344 2.19 9.25 15.18
CA VAL A 344 2.60 10.55 14.65
C VAL A 344 1.43 11.53 14.58
N ARG A 345 0.23 11.07 14.21
CA ARG A 345 -0.98 11.90 14.21
C ARG A 345 -1.27 12.43 15.60
N ARG A 346 -1.35 11.56 16.59
CA ARG A 346 -1.60 11.94 17.99
C ARG A 346 -0.55 12.93 18.52
N ARG A 347 0.73 12.70 18.19
CA ARG A 347 1.81 13.60 18.58
C ARG A 347 1.66 14.99 17.96
N LEU A 348 1.45 15.06 16.64
CA LEU A 348 1.33 16.34 15.94
C LEU A 348 0.05 17.10 16.33
N GLU A 349 -1.04 16.42 16.66
CA GLU A 349 -2.25 17.03 17.22
C GLU A 349 -1.99 17.63 18.60
N ALA A 350 -1.35 16.89 19.49
CA ALA A 350 -0.98 17.37 20.82
C ALA A 350 -0.01 18.57 20.77
N GLU A 351 0.84 18.64 19.75
CA GLU A 351 1.76 19.75 19.50
C GLU A 351 1.08 20.93 18.76
N GLY A 352 -0.18 20.82 18.34
CA GLY A 352 -0.89 21.86 17.58
C GLY A 352 -0.33 22.09 16.19
N ARG A 353 0.28 21.08 15.57
CA ARG A 353 1.01 21.17 14.30
C ARG A 353 0.23 20.66 13.09
N ILE A 354 -0.96 20.13 13.26
CA ILE A 354 -1.82 19.75 12.12
C ILE A 354 -2.39 21.03 11.50
N ILE A 355 -2.21 21.21 10.20
CA ILE A 355 -2.62 22.42 9.47
C ILE A 355 -3.75 22.19 8.46
N SER A 356 -4.10 20.93 8.18
CA SER A 356 -5.20 20.59 7.28
C SER A 356 -6.03 19.46 7.86
N SER A 357 -7.36 19.58 7.74
CA SER A 357 -8.34 18.51 8.01
C SER A 357 -8.96 17.94 6.72
N ASN A 358 -8.51 18.39 5.55
CA ASN A 358 -9.01 17.87 4.28
C ASN A 358 -8.38 16.51 3.96
N TRP A 359 -9.12 15.45 4.12
CA TRP A 359 -8.62 14.09 3.87
C TRP A 359 -8.10 13.84 2.46
N ARG A 360 -8.53 14.59 1.44
CA ARG A 360 -8.00 14.49 0.08
C ARG A 360 -6.50 14.79 -0.01
N ASP A 361 -5.99 15.60 0.93
CA ASP A 361 -4.60 16.05 0.95
C ASP A 361 -3.70 15.10 1.78
N TYR A 362 -4.27 14.04 2.38
CA TYR A 362 -3.51 13.00 3.10
C TYR A 362 -2.96 11.93 2.15
N ASP A 363 -2.30 12.36 1.10
CA ASP A 363 -1.89 11.56 -0.07
C ASP A 363 -0.38 11.37 -0.20
N MET A 364 0.39 11.71 0.84
CA MET A 364 1.86 11.65 0.87
C MET A 364 2.56 12.67 -0.05
N GLU A 365 1.80 13.59 -0.65
CA GLU A 365 2.31 14.65 -1.56
C GLU A 365 2.01 16.05 -1.06
N HIS A 366 1.09 16.19 -0.10
CA HIS A 366 0.70 17.44 0.50
C HIS A 366 1.16 17.51 1.95
N ILE A 367 1.55 18.71 2.34
CA ILE A 367 2.01 18.99 3.70
C ILE A 367 0.79 19.27 4.56
N ASN A 368 0.51 18.37 5.50
CA ASN A 368 -0.64 18.43 6.41
C ASN A 368 -0.27 18.89 7.83
N PHE A 369 0.99 19.25 8.04
CA PHE A 369 1.52 19.61 9.36
C PHE A 369 2.62 20.66 9.22
N GLN A 370 2.90 21.37 10.32
CA GLN A 370 4.02 22.31 10.40
C GLN A 370 5.32 21.55 10.70
N PRO A 371 6.29 21.51 9.77
CA PRO A 371 7.61 20.91 10.05
C PRO A 371 8.43 21.75 11.05
N LYS A 372 9.40 21.14 11.75
CA LYS A 372 10.26 21.86 12.72
C LYS A 372 11.54 22.40 12.10
N GLY A 373 12.22 21.62 11.27
CA GLY A 373 13.57 21.93 10.77
C GLY A 373 13.61 22.76 9.49
N MET A 374 12.45 23.07 8.91
CA MET A 374 12.33 23.87 7.68
C MET A 374 10.94 24.48 7.56
N THR A 375 10.77 25.47 6.68
CA THR A 375 9.45 26.02 6.38
C THR A 375 8.64 25.08 5.48
N ILE A 376 7.32 25.24 5.45
CA ILE A 376 6.42 24.51 4.53
C ILE A 376 6.87 24.70 3.09
N GLN A 377 7.23 25.94 2.73
CA GLN A 377 7.70 26.28 1.38
C GLN A 377 8.99 25.53 1.03
N GLN A 378 9.98 25.51 1.93
CA GLN A 378 11.25 24.80 1.75
C GLN A 378 11.02 23.28 1.59
N LEU A 379 10.11 22.70 2.38
CA LEU A 379 9.76 21.29 2.27
C LEU A 379 9.11 20.97 0.91
N GLN A 380 8.17 21.79 0.46
CA GLN A 380 7.49 21.61 -0.82
C GLN A 380 8.46 21.78 -2.02
N GLU A 381 9.25 22.85 -2.01
CA GLU A 381 10.24 23.09 -3.08
C GLU A 381 11.30 21.99 -3.15
N GLY A 382 11.78 21.55 -1.99
CA GLY A 382 12.73 20.45 -1.88
C GLY A 382 12.16 19.12 -2.36
N TYR A 383 10.94 18.79 -1.98
CA TYR A 383 10.21 17.62 -2.46
C TYR A 383 10.09 17.61 -3.99
N ASP A 384 9.65 18.73 -4.56
CA ASP A 384 9.48 18.87 -6.00
C ASP A 384 10.81 18.81 -6.76
N TRP A 385 11.85 19.43 -6.20
CA TRP A 385 13.21 19.39 -6.76
C TRP A 385 13.76 17.96 -6.72
N LEU A 386 13.64 17.27 -5.61
CA LEU A 386 14.17 15.91 -5.43
C LEU A 386 13.51 14.93 -6.41
N ASN A 387 12.19 14.93 -6.50
CA ASN A 387 11.46 14.06 -7.44
C ASN A 387 11.88 14.32 -8.90
N ARG A 388 11.99 15.59 -9.30
CA ARG A 388 12.42 15.95 -10.67
C ARG A 388 13.86 15.52 -10.95
N SER A 389 14.74 15.74 -9.98
CA SER A 389 16.17 15.44 -10.12
C SER A 389 16.42 13.95 -10.20
N PHE A 390 15.79 13.17 -9.30
CA PHE A 390 15.90 11.72 -9.24
C PHE A 390 15.37 11.04 -10.51
N TYR A 391 14.22 11.50 -11.04
CA TYR A 391 13.62 10.97 -12.26
C TYR A 391 14.04 11.73 -13.53
N SER A 392 15.16 12.46 -13.48
CA SER A 392 15.80 13.03 -14.68
C SER A 392 16.51 11.95 -15.48
N PHE A 393 16.65 12.13 -16.80
CA PHE A 393 17.39 11.17 -17.65
C PHE A 393 18.85 10.95 -17.20
N PRO A 394 19.63 11.98 -16.81
CA PRO A 394 20.96 11.76 -16.30
C PRO A 394 21.00 10.90 -15.04
N SER A 395 20.11 11.13 -14.08
CA SER A 395 20.02 10.34 -12.85
C SER A 395 19.57 8.91 -13.13
N MET A 396 18.53 8.71 -13.97
CA MET A 396 18.12 7.37 -14.40
C MET A 396 19.28 6.61 -15.06
N TYR A 397 20.03 7.25 -15.95
CA TYR A 397 21.17 6.61 -16.61
C TYR A 397 22.23 6.14 -15.60
N ARG A 398 22.59 6.98 -14.61
CA ARG A 398 23.58 6.61 -13.57
C ARG A 398 23.14 5.39 -12.75
N ARG A 399 21.85 5.28 -12.47
CA ARG A 399 21.29 4.24 -11.59
C ARG A 399 20.96 2.94 -12.31
N ILE A 400 20.39 3.01 -13.52
CA ILE A 400 19.75 1.86 -14.17
C ILE A 400 20.56 1.29 -15.34
N PHE A 401 21.55 1.99 -15.87
CA PHE A 401 22.27 1.60 -17.09
C PHE A 401 22.96 0.21 -17.04
N LYS A 402 23.25 -0.32 -15.85
CA LYS A 402 23.88 -1.64 -15.67
C LYS A 402 22.95 -2.67 -15.01
N LEU A 403 21.65 -2.45 -15.07
CA LEU A 403 20.68 -3.40 -14.53
C LEU A 403 20.59 -4.67 -15.39
N HIS A 404 20.53 -5.82 -14.74
CA HIS A 404 20.41 -7.12 -15.41
C HIS A 404 18.94 -7.61 -15.43
N ARG A 405 18.49 -8.26 -14.34
CA ARG A 405 17.18 -8.95 -14.31
C ARG A 405 16.00 -8.02 -14.04
N SER A 406 16.19 -6.99 -13.27
CA SER A 406 15.12 -6.10 -12.79
C SER A 406 14.77 -4.95 -13.75
N VAL A 407 15.55 -4.73 -14.84
CA VAL A 407 15.31 -3.64 -15.79
C VAL A 407 13.90 -3.67 -16.41
N GLN A 408 13.37 -4.87 -16.65
CA GLN A 408 12.02 -5.06 -17.19
C GLN A 408 10.89 -4.49 -16.29
N VAL A 409 11.16 -4.34 -15.00
CA VAL A 409 10.24 -3.73 -14.02
C VAL A 409 10.59 -2.27 -13.79
N PHE A 410 11.83 -1.99 -13.43
CA PHE A 410 12.25 -0.65 -13.02
C PHE A 410 12.46 0.33 -14.17
N GLY A 411 12.72 -0.14 -15.38
CA GLY A 411 12.77 0.71 -16.58
C GLY A 411 11.43 1.41 -16.84
N PRO A 412 10.34 0.66 -17.12
CA PRO A 412 9.01 1.24 -17.29
C PRO A 412 8.54 2.03 -16.07
N MET A 413 8.84 1.57 -14.85
CA MET A 413 8.49 2.27 -13.61
C MET A 413 9.09 3.68 -13.57
N ASN A 414 10.40 3.84 -13.86
CA ASN A 414 11.05 5.15 -13.89
C ASN A 414 10.45 6.08 -14.94
N LEU A 415 10.11 5.56 -16.12
CA LEU A 415 9.46 6.35 -17.16
C LEU A 415 8.05 6.78 -16.74
N GLY A 416 7.30 5.90 -16.08
CA GLY A 416 5.98 6.19 -15.52
C GLY A 416 6.03 7.30 -14.47
N PHE A 417 6.94 7.20 -13.49
CA PHE A 417 7.15 8.26 -12.48
C PHE A 417 7.52 9.59 -13.13
N ARG A 418 8.45 9.58 -14.09
CA ARG A 418 8.82 10.79 -14.81
C ARG A 418 7.64 11.42 -15.55
N ALA A 419 6.81 10.62 -16.20
CA ALA A 419 5.62 11.11 -16.91
C ALA A 419 4.61 11.72 -15.94
N ALA A 420 4.32 11.04 -14.80
CA ALA A 420 3.41 11.53 -13.78
C ALA A 420 3.87 12.86 -13.15
N ILE A 421 5.17 12.96 -12.79
CA ILE A 421 5.75 14.20 -12.24
C ILE A 421 5.63 15.37 -13.23
N ARG A 422 5.75 15.11 -14.54
CA ARG A 422 5.59 16.15 -15.57
C ARG A 422 4.14 16.59 -15.72
N ARG A 423 3.17 15.66 -15.73
CA ARG A 423 1.74 15.99 -15.84
C ARG A 423 1.27 16.85 -14.67
N LYS A 424 1.63 16.48 -13.44
CA LYS A 424 1.33 17.26 -12.23
C LYS A 424 1.74 18.73 -12.40
N ARG A 425 2.85 19.02 -13.10
CA ARG A 425 3.36 20.39 -13.31
C ARG A 425 2.60 21.16 -14.38
N SER A 426 2.10 20.50 -15.42
CA SER A 426 1.40 21.14 -16.53
C SER A 426 -0.03 21.55 -16.18
N GLY A 427 -0.54 21.19 -15.01
CA GLY A 427 -1.90 21.50 -14.59
C GLY A 427 -2.98 20.81 -15.42
N ALA A 428 -2.57 19.75 -16.15
CA ALA A 428 -3.44 18.99 -17.04
C ALA A 428 -4.12 17.84 -16.29
#